data_f359f3545e46ee40e258e379d2feaa30
#
_entry.id   f359f3545e46ee40e258e379d2feaa30
#
_cell.length_a   1.000
_cell.length_b   1.000
_cell.length_c   1.000
_cell.angle_alpha   90.00
_cell.angle_beta   90.00
_cell.angle_gamma   90.00
#
_symmetry.space_group_name_H-M   'P 1'
#
loop_
_entity.id
_entity.type
_entity.pdbx_description
1 polymer ?
#
loop_
_entity_poly.entity_id
_entity_poly.type
_entity_poly.pdbx_seq_one_letter_code
_entity_poly.pdbx_strand_id
1 'polypeptide(L)'
;MRIQKIFICRQDADCARMFIINAVITLPLGIIGFWVWPGTPSNSKSVFLSEQELALARERLEKAGHTHDHKPFSLTLLKKVFFGPKLWILVIWDIFFWNACLNASTAPYLLWLKSLKKYSKSRLNDLSATAPGLGIFYVLFICFGADLVFGRAGAITIAHSWNLIGVCILLVWDVEHAAKFFAYNTSYSAVAMSSVL
;
A
#
# COMPACT_ATOMS: atom_id res chain seq x y z
N MET A 1 39.49 -13.27 -9.06
CA MET A 1 38.51 -13.27 -10.18
C MET A 1 37.52 -14.43 -10.15
N ARG A 2 37.87 -15.67 -9.83
CA ARG A 2 36.90 -16.80 -9.72
C ARG A 2 35.91 -16.67 -8.58
N ILE A 3 36.32 -16.22 -7.40
CA ILE A 3 35.46 -16.08 -6.21
C ILE A 3 34.35 -15.05 -6.41
N GLN A 4 34.65 -13.95 -7.09
CA GLN A 4 33.65 -12.91 -7.42
C GLN A 4 32.56 -13.42 -8.36
N LYS A 5 32.91 -14.23 -9.37
CA LYS A 5 31.92 -14.85 -10.28
C LYS A 5 30.99 -15.83 -9.56
N ILE A 6 31.52 -16.62 -8.61
CA ILE A 6 30.70 -17.57 -7.82
C ILE A 6 29.73 -16.81 -6.92
N PHE A 7 30.16 -15.66 -6.34
CA PHE A 7 29.30 -14.84 -5.50
C PHE A 7 28.16 -14.17 -6.27
N ILE A 8 28.45 -13.65 -7.47
CA ILE A 8 27.46 -13.03 -8.37
C ILE A 8 26.45 -14.08 -8.82
N CYS A 9 26.92 -15.25 -9.29
CA CYS A 9 26.05 -16.33 -9.75
C CYS A 9 25.11 -16.88 -8.65
N ARG A 10 25.57 -16.92 -7.40
CA ARG A 10 24.74 -17.32 -6.26
C ARG A 10 23.70 -16.27 -5.92
N GLN A 11 24.02 -15.00 -6.01
CA GLN A 11 23.10 -13.89 -5.78
C GLN A 11 22.01 -13.84 -6.85
N ASP A 12 22.34 -14.09 -8.12
CA ASP A 12 21.39 -14.17 -9.23
C ASP A 12 20.44 -15.35 -9.07
N ALA A 13 20.93 -16.51 -8.60
CA ALA A 13 20.10 -17.69 -8.34
C ALA A 13 19.13 -17.44 -7.17
N ASP A 14 19.54 -16.76 -6.11
CA ASP A 14 18.69 -16.44 -4.97
C ASP A 14 17.63 -15.40 -5.34
N CYS A 15 17.97 -14.40 -6.18
CA CYS A 15 17.00 -13.47 -6.75
C CYS A 15 15.98 -14.18 -7.64
N ALA A 16 16.44 -15.07 -8.53
CA ALA A 16 15.55 -15.82 -9.40
C ALA A 16 14.55 -16.69 -8.61
N ARG A 17 15.00 -17.33 -7.52
CA ARG A 17 14.13 -18.10 -6.62
C ARG A 17 13.03 -17.24 -5.98
N MET A 18 13.35 -16.03 -5.53
CA MET A 18 12.35 -15.12 -4.99
C MET A 18 11.27 -14.77 -6.02
N PHE A 19 11.66 -14.47 -7.25
CA PHE A 19 10.69 -14.18 -8.32
C PHE A 19 9.84 -15.39 -8.66
N ILE A 20 10.44 -16.60 -8.71
CA ILE A 20 9.70 -17.85 -8.96
C ILE A 20 8.68 -18.10 -7.84
N ILE A 21 9.07 -17.97 -6.57
CA ILE A 21 8.17 -18.16 -5.43
C ILE A 21 7.01 -17.15 -5.49
N ASN A 22 7.32 -15.88 -5.74
CA ASN A 22 6.28 -14.87 -5.91
C ASN A 22 5.32 -15.21 -7.05
N ALA A 23 5.84 -15.61 -8.21
CA ALA A 23 5.02 -15.99 -9.35
C ALA A 23 4.12 -17.20 -9.04
N VAL A 24 4.68 -18.23 -8.39
CA VAL A 24 3.94 -19.44 -7.99
C VAL A 24 2.80 -19.15 -7.01
N ILE A 25 2.96 -18.14 -6.15
CA ILE A 25 1.89 -17.74 -5.22
C ILE A 25 0.90 -16.79 -5.90
N THR A 26 1.39 -15.81 -6.66
CA THR A 26 0.54 -14.74 -7.21
C THR A 26 -0.33 -15.24 -8.36
N LEU A 27 0.19 -16.12 -9.22
CA LEU A 27 -0.56 -16.67 -10.36
C LEU A 27 -1.82 -17.44 -9.91
N PRO A 28 -1.73 -18.42 -9.00
CA PRO A 28 -2.94 -19.13 -8.52
C PRO A 28 -3.91 -18.19 -7.83
N LEU A 29 -3.42 -17.26 -7.01
CA LEU A 29 -4.28 -16.25 -6.35
C LEU A 29 -4.98 -15.35 -7.36
N GLY A 30 -4.29 -14.93 -8.43
CA GLY A 30 -4.88 -14.15 -9.51
C GLY A 30 -5.96 -14.93 -10.27
N ILE A 31 -5.73 -16.21 -10.56
CA ILE A 31 -6.70 -17.09 -11.21
C ILE A 31 -7.93 -17.28 -10.29
N ILE A 32 -7.71 -17.59 -9.01
CA ILE A 32 -8.80 -17.73 -8.03
C ILE A 32 -9.57 -16.41 -7.92
N GLY A 33 -8.87 -15.27 -7.82
CA GLY A 33 -9.46 -13.94 -7.78
C GLY A 33 -10.36 -13.67 -8.99
N PHE A 34 -9.91 -14.03 -10.19
CA PHE A 34 -10.71 -13.87 -11.41
C PHE A 34 -12.02 -14.67 -11.38
N TRP A 35 -12.02 -15.86 -10.79
CA TRP A 35 -13.22 -16.69 -10.65
C TRP A 35 -14.12 -16.26 -9.51
N VAL A 36 -13.53 -15.78 -8.42
CA VAL A 36 -14.29 -15.41 -7.20
C VAL A 36 -14.81 -13.97 -7.30
N TRP A 37 -14.17 -13.11 -8.11
CA TRP A 37 -14.55 -11.70 -8.20
C TRP A 37 -15.95 -11.53 -8.82
N PRO A 38 -16.94 -11.00 -8.08
CA PRO A 38 -18.34 -10.97 -8.53
C PRO A 38 -18.63 -9.98 -9.67
N GLY A 39 -17.67 -9.16 -10.05
CA GLY A 39 -17.89 -8.06 -11.01
C GLY A 39 -18.63 -6.87 -10.40
N THR A 40 -19.29 -6.11 -11.26
CA THR A 40 -20.13 -4.99 -10.83
C THR A 40 -21.57 -5.47 -10.57
N PRO A 41 -22.31 -4.87 -9.61
CA PRO A 41 -23.68 -5.28 -9.30
C PRO A 41 -24.65 -5.23 -10.48
N SER A 42 -24.34 -4.39 -11.50
CA SER A 42 -25.13 -4.31 -12.74
C SER A 42 -24.87 -5.46 -13.71
N ASN A 43 -23.66 -6.04 -13.69
CA ASN A 43 -23.24 -7.11 -14.59
C ASN A 43 -22.47 -8.17 -13.78
N SER A 44 -23.12 -8.69 -12.76
CA SER A 44 -22.53 -9.72 -11.91
C SER A 44 -22.62 -11.09 -12.59
N LYS A 45 -21.46 -11.76 -12.69
CA LYS A 45 -21.34 -13.16 -13.10
C LYS A 45 -21.01 -14.07 -11.91
N SER A 46 -21.26 -13.59 -10.70
CA SER A 46 -20.92 -14.32 -9.48
C SER A 46 -21.78 -15.56 -9.31
N VAL A 47 -21.12 -16.68 -9.03
CA VAL A 47 -21.76 -17.94 -8.68
C VAL A 47 -22.20 -17.96 -7.19
N PHE A 48 -21.69 -17.02 -6.39
CA PHE A 48 -21.84 -17.02 -4.92
C PHE A 48 -22.89 -16.02 -4.40
N LEU A 49 -23.33 -15.06 -5.23
CA LEU A 49 -24.29 -14.04 -4.81
C LEU A 49 -25.69 -14.39 -5.27
N SER A 50 -26.64 -14.33 -4.34
CA SER A 50 -28.06 -14.49 -4.65
C SER A 50 -28.61 -13.25 -5.35
N GLU A 51 -29.68 -13.40 -6.11
CA GLU A 51 -30.40 -12.29 -6.76
C GLU A 51 -30.87 -11.23 -5.76
N GLN A 52 -31.21 -11.64 -4.54
CA GLN A 52 -31.63 -10.72 -3.47
C GLN A 52 -30.45 -9.86 -2.98
N GLU A 53 -29.26 -10.43 -2.83
CA GLU A 53 -28.06 -9.70 -2.44
C GLU A 53 -27.62 -8.73 -3.53
N LEU A 54 -27.74 -9.12 -4.80
CA LEU A 54 -27.48 -8.26 -5.94
C LEU A 54 -28.47 -7.08 -6.01
N ALA A 55 -29.75 -7.32 -5.76
CA ALA A 55 -30.76 -6.26 -5.69
C ALA A 55 -30.45 -5.26 -4.57
N LEU A 56 -30.09 -5.78 -3.39
CA LEU A 56 -29.70 -4.93 -2.26
C LEU A 56 -28.42 -4.11 -2.55
N ALA A 57 -27.44 -4.70 -3.23
CA ALA A 57 -26.23 -4.01 -3.63
C ALA A 57 -26.51 -2.89 -4.64
N ARG A 58 -27.41 -3.12 -5.60
CA ARG A 58 -27.86 -2.08 -6.55
C ARG A 58 -28.57 -0.94 -5.84
N GLU A 59 -29.50 -1.26 -4.96
CA GLU A 59 -30.23 -0.25 -4.17
C GLU A 59 -29.29 0.63 -3.33
N ARG A 60 -28.26 0.03 -2.72
CA ARG A 60 -27.24 0.78 -1.96
C ARG A 60 -26.43 1.71 -2.85
N LEU A 61 -26.06 1.27 -4.06
CA LEU A 61 -25.33 2.09 -5.02
C LEU A 61 -26.18 3.26 -5.51
N GLU A 62 -27.47 3.03 -5.81
CA GLU A 62 -28.40 4.08 -6.22
C GLU A 62 -28.60 5.10 -5.11
N LYS A 63 -28.78 4.66 -3.85
CA LYS A 63 -28.85 5.57 -2.68
C LYS A 63 -27.57 6.37 -2.46
N ALA A 64 -26.42 5.83 -2.84
CA ALA A 64 -25.14 6.53 -2.80
C ALA A 64 -24.91 7.50 -4.01
N GLY A 65 -25.90 7.62 -4.92
CA GLY A 65 -25.83 8.50 -6.09
C GLY A 65 -25.03 7.94 -7.25
N HIS A 66 -24.68 6.66 -7.22
CA HIS A 66 -24.00 6.00 -8.33
C HIS A 66 -25.04 5.48 -9.32
N THR A 67 -25.37 6.30 -10.32
CA THR A 67 -26.20 5.87 -11.45
C THR A 67 -25.34 5.13 -12.48
N HIS A 68 -25.80 3.96 -12.90
CA HIS A 68 -25.18 3.16 -13.97
C HIS A 68 -25.46 3.76 -15.36
N ASP A 69 -24.94 4.94 -15.61
CA ASP A 69 -24.93 5.49 -16.96
C ASP A 69 -23.68 4.95 -17.67
N HIS A 70 -23.82 3.84 -18.37
CA HIS A 70 -22.83 3.34 -19.32
C HIS A 70 -22.76 4.30 -20.53
N LYS A 71 -22.31 5.53 -20.29
CA LYS A 71 -22.03 6.45 -21.39
C LYS A 71 -20.73 6.00 -22.06
N PRO A 72 -20.76 5.77 -23.39
CA PRO A 72 -19.55 5.41 -24.10
C PRO A 72 -18.49 6.49 -23.90
N PHE A 73 -17.24 6.09 -23.89
CA PHE A 73 -16.10 6.97 -23.71
C PHE A 73 -16.16 8.11 -24.74
N SER A 74 -16.38 9.33 -24.28
CA SER A 74 -16.56 10.51 -25.12
C SER A 74 -15.39 11.48 -24.92
N LEU A 75 -14.92 12.09 -26.01
CA LEU A 75 -13.91 13.17 -25.95
C LEU A 75 -14.38 14.35 -25.08
N THR A 76 -15.69 14.58 -25.01
CA THR A 76 -16.29 15.60 -24.14
C THR A 76 -16.09 15.23 -22.66
N LEU A 77 -16.24 13.96 -22.32
CA LEU A 77 -15.98 13.45 -20.97
C LEU A 77 -14.50 13.59 -20.61
N LEU A 78 -13.61 13.23 -21.54
CA LEU A 78 -12.17 13.37 -21.38
C LEU A 78 -11.78 14.83 -21.10
N LYS A 79 -12.28 15.78 -21.92
CA LYS A 79 -12.06 17.22 -21.69
C LYS A 79 -12.57 17.65 -20.32
N LYS A 80 -13.77 17.24 -19.91
CA LYS A 80 -14.35 17.58 -18.61
C LYS A 80 -13.50 17.05 -17.44
N VAL A 81 -12.92 15.87 -17.58
CA VAL A 81 -12.03 15.28 -16.56
C VAL A 81 -10.70 16.04 -16.52
N PHE A 82 -10.05 16.24 -17.69
CA PHE A 82 -8.72 16.89 -17.74
C PHE A 82 -8.76 18.37 -17.36
N PHE A 83 -9.82 19.10 -17.71
CA PHE A 83 -9.99 20.50 -17.31
C PHE A 83 -10.69 20.66 -15.96
N GLY A 84 -11.11 19.58 -15.34
CA GLY A 84 -11.72 19.59 -14.02
C GLY A 84 -10.67 19.80 -12.92
N PRO A 85 -10.91 20.71 -11.94
CA PRO A 85 -9.97 20.96 -10.85
C PRO A 85 -9.74 19.74 -9.97
N LYS A 86 -10.73 18.83 -9.90
CA LYS A 86 -10.65 17.61 -9.08
C LYS A 86 -9.49 16.71 -9.48
N LEU A 87 -9.25 16.53 -10.79
CA LEU A 87 -8.14 15.71 -11.28
C LEU A 87 -6.80 16.29 -10.81
N TRP A 88 -6.60 17.58 -11.00
CA TRP A 88 -5.35 18.24 -10.65
C TRP A 88 -5.08 18.25 -9.16
N ILE A 89 -6.10 18.45 -8.35
CA ILE A 89 -5.99 18.33 -6.89
C ILE A 89 -5.56 16.91 -6.50
N LEU A 90 -6.16 15.87 -7.10
CA LEU A 90 -5.80 14.49 -6.83
C LEU A 90 -4.38 14.16 -7.31
N VAL A 91 -3.97 14.64 -8.50
CA VAL A 91 -2.61 14.41 -9.02
C VAL A 91 -1.56 15.06 -8.11
N ILE A 92 -1.77 16.32 -7.72
CA ILE A 92 -0.87 17.03 -6.81
C ILE A 92 -0.81 16.30 -5.46
N TRP A 93 -1.97 15.92 -4.94
CA TRP A 93 -2.05 15.13 -3.70
C TRP A 93 -1.27 13.81 -3.82
N ASP A 94 -1.43 13.07 -4.91
CA ASP A 94 -0.77 11.78 -5.14
C ASP A 94 0.76 11.93 -5.21
N ILE A 95 1.24 12.98 -5.90
CA ILE A 95 2.67 13.30 -5.94
C ILE A 95 3.23 13.52 -4.52
N PHE A 96 2.57 14.35 -3.71
CA PHE A 96 3.00 14.59 -2.33
C PHE A 96 2.88 13.35 -1.46
N PHE A 97 1.82 12.57 -1.62
CA PHE A 97 1.59 11.33 -0.90
C PHE A 97 2.71 10.32 -1.16
N TRP A 98 3.03 10.03 -2.43
CA TRP A 98 4.10 9.10 -2.76
C TRP A 98 5.46 9.58 -2.29
N ASN A 99 5.77 10.87 -2.37
CA ASN A 99 7.01 11.42 -1.83
C ASN A 99 7.08 11.31 -0.30
N ALA A 100 5.99 11.50 0.40
CA ALA A 100 5.94 11.30 1.85
C ALA A 100 6.09 9.83 2.24
N CYS A 101 5.57 8.89 1.42
CA CYS A 101 5.66 7.45 1.63
C CYS A 101 7.01 6.84 1.25
N LEU A 102 7.92 7.58 0.60
CA LEU A 102 9.27 7.07 0.30
C LEU A 102 10.04 6.65 1.55
N ASN A 103 9.77 7.28 2.69
CA ASN A 103 10.35 6.88 3.97
C ASN A 103 9.79 5.54 4.49
N ALA A 104 8.60 5.14 4.04
CA ALA A 104 8.00 3.86 4.35
C ALA A 104 8.62 2.70 3.54
N SER A 105 9.43 2.99 2.52
CA SER A 105 10.16 1.96 1.81
C SER A 105 11.20 1.30 2.73
N THR A 106 11.31 -0.02 2.64
CA THR A 106 12.31 -0.78 3.42
C THR A 106 13.74 -0.42 3.05
N ALA A 107 13.96 0.23 1.89
CA ALA A 107 15.28 0.52 1.38
C ALA A 107 16.08 1.52 2.26
N PRO A 108 15.59 2.70 2.66
CA PRO A 108 16.32 3.60 3.54
C PRO A 108 16.62 2.96 4.90
N TYR A 109 15.68 2.24 5.47
CA TYR A 109 15.86 1.54 6.74
C TYR A 109 16.95 0.48 6.64
N LEU A 110 16.92 -0.35 5.59
CA LEU A 110 17.94 -1.37 5.35
C LEU A 110 19.33 -0.76 5.11
N LEU A 111 19.43 0.36 4.38
CA LEU A 111 20.68 1.08 4.15
C LEU A 111 21.25 1.61 5.46
N TRP A 112 20.41 2.20 6.31
CA TRP A 112 20.83 2.64 7.63
C TRP A 112 21.31 1.48 8.50
N LEU A 113 20.57 0.35 8.55
CA LEU A 113 21.01 -0.84 9.28
C LEU A 113 22.35 -1.39 8.78
N LYS A 114 22.59 -1.37 7.46
CA LYS A 114 23.86 -1.78 6.86
C LYS A 114 25.01 -0.83 7.23
N SER A 115 24.75 0.46 7.36
CA SER A 115 25.77 1.47 7.72
C SER A 115 26.31 1.27 9.14
N LEU A 116 25.49 0.68 10.03
CA LEU A 116 25.92 0.36 11.40
C LEU A 116 26.99 -0.75 11.48
N LYS A 117 27.17 -1.55 10.42
CA LYS A 117 28.14 -2.65 10.33
C LYS A 117 28.11 -3.64 11.51
N LYS A 118 27.05 -3.63 12.31
CA LYS A 118 26.89 -4.40 13.57
C LYS A 118 26.17 -5.72 13.35
N TYR A 119 25.41 -5.86 12.28
CA TYR A 119 24.48 -6.98 12.09
C TYR A 119 24.93 -7.93 10.97
N SER A 120 24.71 -9.24 11.17
CA SER A 120 24.88 -10.25 10.12
C SER A 120 23.80 -10.08 9.03
N LYS A 121 24.02 -10.66 7.83
CA LYS A 121 23.06 -10.61 6.73
C LYS A 121 21.68 -11.14 7.09
N SER A 122 21.63 -12.26 7.83
CA SER A 122 20.36 -12.84 8.30
C SER A 122 19.64 -11.87 9.23
N ARG A 123 20.35 -11.32 10.22
CA ARG A 123 19.78 -10.38 11.19
C ARG A 123 19.31 -9.08 10.54
N LEU A 124 19.99 -8.63 9.48
CA LEU A 124 19.55 -7.46 8.69
C LEU A 124 18.19 -7.73 8.01
N ASN A 125 18.01 -8.92 7.46
CA ASN A 125 16.72 -9.29 6.84
C ASN A 125 15.61 -9.37 7.88
N ASP A 126 15.87 -9.99 9.02
CA ASP A 126 14.89 -10.08 10.11
C ASP A 126 14.46 -8.69 10.60
N LEU A 127 15.44 -7.81 10.83
CA LEU A 127 15.16 -6.42 11.25
C LEU A 127 14.44 -5.62 10.18
N SER A 128 14.79 -5.79 8.91
CA SER A 128 14.11 -5.06 7.83
C SER A 128 12.65 -5.51 7.64
N ALA A 129 12.31 -6.74 8.02
CA ALA A 129 10.96 -7.26 7.97
C ALA A 129 10.06 -6.75 9.13
N THR A 130 10.63 -6.15 10.17
CA THR A 130 9.84 -5.63 11.30
C THR A 130 8.91 -4.49 10.89
N ALA A 131 9.38 -3.56 10.05
CA ALA A 131 8.60 -2.41 9.63
C ALA A 131 7.35 -2.82 8.81
N PRO A 132 7.44 -3.64 7.73
CA PRO A 132 6.25 -4.13 7.04
C PRO A 132 5.38 -5.04 7.92
N GLY A 133 5.97 -5.81 8.86
CA GLY A 133 5.23 -6.60 9.82
C GLY A 133 4.34 -5.73 10.72
N LEU A 134 4.89 -4.65 11.28
CA LEU A 134 4.12 -3.67 12.04
C LEU A 134 3.10 -2.94 11.16
N GLY A 135 3.41 -2.74 9.88
CA GLY A 135 2.50 -2.14 8.91
C GLY A 135 1.14 -2.85 8.85
N ILE A 136 1.10 -4.17 8.98
CA ILE A 136 -0.16 -4.94 9.02
C ILE A 136 -1.03 -4.49 10.18
N PHE A 137 -0.46 -4.33 11.37
CA PHE A 137 -1.20 -3.85 12.55
C PHE A 137 -1.68 -2.41 12.35
N TYR A 138 -0.86 -1.53 11.80
CA TYR A 138 -1.26 -0.16 11.50
C TYR A 138 -2.41 -0.10 10.50
N VAL A 139 -2.35 -0.90 9.42
CA VAL A 139 -3.44 -0.96 8.43
C VAL A 139 -4.74 -1.41 9.11
N LEU A 140 -4.72 -2.50 9.85
CA LEU A 140 -5.90 -3.00 10.54
C LEU A 140 -6.44 -1.98 11.52
N PHE A 141 -5.59 -1.38 12.35
CA PHE A 141 -5.99 -0.39 13.36
C PHE A 141 -6.62 0.86 12.72
N ILE A 142 -6.00 1.38 11.65
CA ILE A 142 -6.52 2.57 10.97
C ILE A 142 -7.81 2.26 10.21
N CYS A 143 -7.91 1.11 9.52
CA CYS A 143 -9.13 0.73 8.80
C CYS A 143 -10.30 0.52 9.77
N PHE A 144 -10.13 -0.25 10.84
CA PHE A 144 -11.17 -0.43 11.85
C PHE A 144 -11.51 0.88 12.55
N GLY A 145 -10.51 1.71 12.87
CA GLY A 145 -10.70 3.02 13.47
C GLY A 145 -11.48 3.98 12.57
N ALA A 146 -11.23 3.93 11.26
CA ALA A 146 -11.94 4.73 10.26
C ALA A 146 -13.42 4.37 10.19
N ASP A 147 -13.74 3.07 10.22
CA ASP A 147 -15.12 2.61 10.09
C ASP A 147 -15.93 2.76 11.38
N LEU A 148 -15.30 2.56 12.54
CA LEU A 148 -16.00 2.51 13.82
C LEU A 148 -16.06 3.84 14.56
N VAL A 149 -15.00 4.68 14.49
CA VAL A 149 -14.84 5.81 15.41
C VAL A 149 -14.55 7.14 14.71
N PHE A 150 -13.50 7.19 13.91
CA PHE A 150 -12.92 8.46 13.44
C PHE A 150 -13.46 8.95 12.11
N GLY A 151 -14.13 8.09 11.34
CA GLY A 151 -14.43 8.34 9.94
C GLY A 151 -13.14 8.39 9.09
N ARG A 152 -13.30 8.38 7.78
CA ARG A 152 -12.16 8.34 6.83
C ARG A 152 -11.20 9.53 7.00
N ALA A 153 -11.74 10.75 7.10
CA ALA A 153 -10.92 11.95 7.24
C ALA A 153 -10.11 11.96 8.55
N GLY A 154 -10.72 11.55 9.66
CA GLY A 154 -10.04 11.45 10.95
C GLY A 154 -8.92 10.41 10.96
N ALA A 155 -9.19 9.23 10.40
CA ALA A 155 -8.20 8.16 10.29
C ALA A 155 -6.98 8.59 9.46
N ILE A 156 -7.21 9.26 8.33
CA ILE A 156 -6.18 9.83 7.47
C ILE A 156 -5.33 10.85 8.25
N THR A 157 -5.98 11.77 8.97
CA THR A 157 -5.28 12.80 9.75
C THR A 157 -4.41 12.18 10.84
N ILE A 158 -4.92 11.19 11.57
CA ILE A 158 -4.16 10.48 12.60
C ILE A 158 -2.94 9.78 12.01
N ALA A 159 -3.11 9.02 10.91
CA ALA A 159 -2.03 8.31 10.27
C ALA A 159 -0.91 9.24 9.77
N HIS A 160 -1.27 10.39 9.16
CA HIS A 160 -0.29 11.38 8.71
C HIS A 160 0.40 12.11 9.85
N SER A 161 -0.33 12.48 10.88
CA SER A 161 0.26 13.11 12.06
C SER A 161 1.29 12.19 12.72
N TRP A 162 0.97 10.90 12.77
CA TRP A 162 1.88 9.89 13.29
C TRP A 162 3.14 9.73 12.41
N ASN A 163 2.96 9.67 11.10
CA ASN A 163 4.08 9.63 10.16
C ASN A 163 4.96 10.89 10.25
N LEU A 164 4.35 12.06 10.43
CA LEU A 164 5.07 13.33 10.56
C LEU A 164 6.04 13.30 11.75
N ILE A 165 5.64 12.72 12.88
CA ILE A 165 6.51 12.55 14.05
C ILE A 165 7.76 11.72 13.66
N GLY A 166 7.56 10.60 12.97
CA GLY A 166 8.66 9.77 12.49
C GLY A 166 9.60 10.52 11.55
N VAL A 167 9.04 11.28 10.60
CA VAL A 167 9.83 12.07 9.64
C VAL A 167 10.62 13.19 10.35
N CYS A 168 10.03 13.87 11.33
CA CYS A 168 10.73 14.91 12.11
C CYS A 168 11.92 14.32 12.89
N ILE A 169 11.76 13.13 13.48
CA ILE A 169 12.88 12.44 14.15
C ILE A 169 14.01 12.13 13.17
N LEU A 170 13.69 11.65 11.97
CA LEU A 170 14.68 11.34 10.95
C LEU A 170 15.34 12.60 10.36
N LEU A 171 14.65 13.72 10.32
CA LEU A 171 15.16 15.00 9.84
C LEU A 171 16.25 15.55 10.74
N VAL A 172 16.09 15.44 12.05
CA VAL A 172 17.08 15.89 13.03
C VAL A 172 18.37 15.07 12.95
N TRP A 173 18.30 13.82 12.52
CA TRP A 173 19.37 12.84 12.31
C TRP A 173 20.30 12.59 13.49
N ASP A 174 20.67 13.59 14.27
CA ASP A 174 21.56 13.45 15.45
C ASP A 174 20.76 13.03 16.69
N VAL A 175 20.02 11.92 16.56
CA VAL A 175 19.22 11.32 17.62
C VAL A 175 19.71 9.92 17.93
N GLU A 176 19.38 9.41 19.11
CA GLU A 176 19.73 8.07 19.56
C GLU A 176 19.25 6.99 18.60
N HIS A 177 19.97 5.89 18.53
CA HIS A 177 19.63 4.76 17.66
C HIS A 177 18.22 4.22 17.90
N ALA A 178 17.77 4.22 19.15
CA ALA A 178 16.42 3.79 19.52
C ALA A 178 15.34 4.66 18.85
N ALA A 179 15.54 5.99 18.82
CA ALA A 179 14.62 6.91 18.15
C ALA A 179 14.58 6.70 16.64
N LYS A 180 15.71 6.39 15.99
CA LYS A 180 15.76 6.05 14.56
C LYS A 180 15.01 4.74 14.27
N PHE A 181 15.19 3.72 15.10
CA PHE A 181 14.41 2.47 15.00
C PHE A 181 12.90 2.75 15.11
N PHE A 182 12.51 3.52 16.08
CA PHE A 182 11.11 3.92 16.24
C PHE A 182 10.60 4.66 15.00
N ALA A 183 11.32 5.66 14.51
CA ALA A 183 10.92 6.47 13.37
C ALA A 183 10.77 5.64 12.09
N TYR A 184 11.69 4.73 11.79
CA TYR A 184 11.58 3.86 10.61
C TYR A 184 10.41 2.87 10.70
N ASN A 185 10.13 2.34 11.88
CA ASN A 185 9.03 1.41 12.08
C ASN A 185 7.66 2.10 12.08
N THR A 186 7.57 3.33 12.59
CA THR A 186 6.31 4.10 12.63
C THR A 186 5.96 4.74 11.28
N SER A 187 6.93 5.07 10.43
CA SER A 187 6.66 5.65 9.10
C SER A 187 5.87 4.71 8.18
N TYR A 188 5.80 3.41 8.48
CA TYR A 188 4.93 2.46 7.78
C TYR A 188 3.43 2.72 8.00
N SER A 189 3.06 3.48 9.01
CA SER A 189 1.66 3.87 9.26
C SER A 189 1.04 4.65 8.10
N ALA A 190 1.84 5.40 7.34
CA ALA A 190 1.37 6.16 6.18
C ALA A 190 0.89 5.26 5.02
N VAL A 191 1.44 4.04 4.90
CA VAL A 191 1.03 3.07 3.87
C VAL A 191 -0.41 2.59 4.11
N ALA A 192 -0.87 2.60 5.36
CA ALA A 192 -2.24 2.22 5.71
C ALA A 192 -3.30 3.10 5.04
N MET A 193 -2.93 4.27 4.56
CA MET A 193 -3.87 5.22 3.96
C MET A 193 -4.43 4.79 2.62
N SER A 194 -3.64 4.10 1.81
CA SER A 194 -4.10 3.59 0.51
C SER A 194 -5.23 2.57 0.64
N SER A 195 -5.42 2.01 1.83
CA SER A 195 -6.48 1.05 2.13
C SER A 195 -7.75 1.68 2.70
N VAL A 196 -7.72 2.97 3.08
CA VAL A 196 -8.87 3.73 3.63
C VAL A 196 -9.56 4.57 2.56
N LEU A 197 -8.87 4.89 1.46
CA LEU A 197 -9.40 5.60 0.30
C LEU A 197 -10.20 4.69 -0.59
#